data_ccf4b0d18c42d63da57cc1ac2af02ab7
#
_entry.id   ccf4b0d18c42d63da57cc1ac2af02ab7
#
_cell.length_a   1.000
_cell.length_b   1.000
_cell.length_c   1.000
_cell.angle_alpha   90.00
_cell.angle_beta   90.00
_cell.angle_gamma   90.00
#
_symmetry.space_group_name_H-M   'P 1'
#
loop_
_entity.id
_entity.type
_entity.pdbx_description
1 polymer ?
#
loop_
_entity_poly.entity_id
_entity_poly.type
_entity_poly.pdbx_seq_one_letter_code
_entity_poly.pdbx_strand_id
1 'polypeptide(L)'
;IVVLVLMAIFPQLFTPLDTQSSDYVIGVHISDRFLSPNSTAWFGTNGLGRDMYARLIYGARTAIMIGFGAVLLGKTLSTTLGIASAFLGGWTDAILLRFVEVFQSIPTILFLIIAVVAFESKIPDFGPLSSDMLIIVICVSIDTGFQSSRTVRGVALSLREETYVEAAGSLG
;
A
#
# COMPACT_ATOMS: atom_id res chain seq x y z
N ILE A 1 0.03 9.56 14.98
CA ILE A 1 -0.87 8.61 14.26
C ILE A 1 -2.30 9.15 14.29
N VAL A 2 -2.91 9.44 15.47
CA VAL A 2 -4.30 9.90 15.57
C VAL A 2 -4.57 11.13 14.69
N VAL A 3 -3.71 12.14 14.73
CA VAL A 3 -3.83 13.36 13.90
C VAL A 3 -3.80 13.03 12.42
N LEU A 4 -2.89 12.15 11.97
CA LEU A 4 -2.81 11.71 10.58
C LEU A 4 -4.08 10.98 10.12
N VAL A 5 -4.64 10.14 10.99
CA VAL A 5 -5.91 9.44 10.72
C VAL A 5 -7.07 10.43 10.61
N LEU A 6 -7.14 11.42 11.50
CA LEU A 6 -8.15 12.47 11.44
C LEU A 6 -8.02 13.32 10.16
N MET A 7 -6.81 13.69 9.77
CA MET A 7 -6.55 14.39 8.50
C MET A 7 -6.97 13.56 7.27
N ALA A 8 -6.77 12.24 7.31
CA ALA A 8 -7.16 11.38 6.23
C ALA A 8 -8.69 11.19 6.10
N ILE A 9 -9.40 11.15 7.24
CA ILE A 9 -10.86 10.95 7.25
C ILE A 9 -11.59 12.28 6.99
N PHE A 10 -11.13 13.37 7.61
CA PHE A 10 -11.76 14.69 7.57
C PHE A 10 -10.78 15.78 7.08
N PRO A 11 -10.28 15.71 5.85
CA PRO A 11 -9.32 16.69 5.34
C PRO A 11 -9.87 18.11 5.34
N GLN A 12 -11.19 18.27 5.17
CA GLN A 12 -11.88 19.56 5.14
C GLN A 12 -11.77 20.34 6.45
N LEU A 13 -11.51 19.66 7.59
CA LEU A 13 -11.35 20.33 8.88
C LEU A 13 -9.97 20.97 9.04
N PHE A 14 -8.99 20.55 8.24
CA PHE A 14 -7.60 20.97 8.37
C PHE A 14 -7.13 21.89 7.26
N THR A 15 -7.89 22.03 6.18
CA THR A 15 -7.55 22.93 5.07
C THR A 15 -8.46 24.15 5.05
N PRO A 16 -7.93 25.35 4.71
CA PRO A 16 -8.76 26.52 4.45
C PRO A 16 -9.81 26.23 3.34
N LEU A 17 -10.99 26.84 3.46
CA LEU A 17 -12.09 26.61 2.51
C LEU A 17 -11.69 26.88 1.06
N ASP A 18 -10.86 27.88 0.82
CA ASP A 18 -10.42 28.29 -0.50
C ASP A 18 -9.51 27.24 -1.19
N THR A 19 -8.84 26.42 -0.40
CA THR A 19 -7.92 25.37 -0.90
C THR A 19 -8.53 23.97 -0.92
N GLN A 20 -9.81 23.84 -0.55
CA GLN A 20 -10.52 22.54 -0.57
C GLN A 20 -10.89 22.07 -1.97
N SER A 21 -10.84 22.94 -2.99
CA SER A 21 -11.06 22.50 -4.35
C SER A 21 -9.93 21.59 -4.82
N SER A 22 -10.29 20.51 -5.51
CA SER A 22 -9.31 19.61 -6.13
C SER A 22 -8.31 20.34 -7.03
N ASP A 23 -8.73 21.48 -7.59
CA ASP A 23 -7.93 22.30 -8.48
C ASP A 23 -6.66 22.84 -7.81
N TYR A 24 -6.72 23.31 -6.55
CA TYR A 24 -5.54 23.75 -5.80
C TYR A 24 -4.60 22.62 -5.38
N VAL A 25 -5.08 21.39 -5.37
CA VAL A 25 -4.26 20.21 -5.04
C VAL A 25 -3.60 19.61 -6.27
N ILE A 26 -4.31 19.51 -7.40
CA ILE A 26 -3.85 18.84 -8.62
C ILE A 26 -3.74 19.77 -9.85
N GLY A 27 -4.43 20.91 -9.87
CA GLY A 27 -4.38 21.88 -10.97
C GLY A 27 -3.01 22.52 -11.18
N VAL A 28 -2.86 23.29 -12.24
CA VAL A 28 -1.61 24.01 -12.55
C VAL A 28 -1.91 25.51 -12.58
N HIS A 29 -1.35 26.25 -11.61
CA HIS A 29 -1.51 27.69 -11.43
C HIS A 29 -0.18 28.42 -11.67
N ILE A 30 0.13 28.72 -12.92
CA ILE A 30 1.44 29.28 -13.30
C ILE A 30 1.73 30.61 -12.62
N SER A 31 0.68 31.45 -12.40
CA SER A 31 0.78 32.72 -11.69
C SER A 31 1.22 32.59 -10.24
N ASP A 32 0.93 31.45 -9.63
CA ASP A 32 1.10 31.23 -8.18
C ASP A 32 2.30 30.32 -7.88
N ARG A 33 3.23 30.24 -8.82
CA ARG A 33 4.46 29.43 -8.65
C ARG A 33 5.38 30.00 -7.61
N PHE A 34 5.89 29.11 -6.74
CA PHE A 34 6.91 29.41 -5.72
C PHE A 34 6.53 30.59 -4.81
N LEU A 35 5.24 30.79 -4.55
CA LEU A 35 4.82 31.75 -3.55
C LEU A 35 5.33 31.35 -2.17
N SER A 36 5.86 32.32 -1.47
CA SER A 36 6.19 32.14 -0.05
C SER A 36 4.95 31.88 0.81
N PRO A 37 5.08 31.27 2.00
CA PRO A 37 4.00 31.08 2.92
C PRO A 37 3.19 32.37 3.15
N ASN A 38 1.87 32.28 3.01
CA ASN A 38 0.94 33.41 3.12
C ASN A 38 -0.40 32.94 3.73
N SER A 39 -1.37 33.83 3.84
CA SER A 39 -2.67 33.55 4.46
C SER A 39 -3.54 32.54 3.68
N THR A 40 -3.33 32.37 2.39
CA THR A 40 -4.07 31.44 1.53
C THR A 40 -3.32 30.13 1.31
N ALA A 41 -1.99 30.16 1.21
CA ALA A 41 -1.13 29.00 1.08
C ALA A 41 -0.14 28.96 2.27
N TRP A 42 -0.50 28.30 3.34
CA TRP A 42 0.26 28.32 4.59
C TRP A 42 1.70 27.81 4.48
N PHE A 43 1.95 26.86 3.60
CA PHE A 43 3.29 26.35 3.31
C PHE A 43 3.82 26.81 1.94
N GLY A 44 3.18 27.86 1.39
CA GLY A 44 3.49 28.35 0.06
C GLY A 44 3.08 27.37 -1.04
N THR A 45 3.56 27.63 -2.25
CA THR A 45 3.21 26.84 -3.44
C THR A 45 4.44 26.21 -4.09
N ASN A 46 4.25 25.13 -4.82
CA ASN A 46 5.31 24.47 -5.57
C ASN A 46 5.52 25.10 -6.98
N GLY A 47 6.41 24.50 -7.78
CA GLY A 47 6.69 24.92 -9.15
C GLY A 47 5.53 24.79 -10.13
N LEU A 48 4.41 24.20 -9.75
CA LEU A 48 3.17 24.13 -10.50
C LEU A 48 2.07 25.05 -9.92
N GLY A 49 2.41 25.86 -8.90
CA GLY A 49 1.43 26.74 -8.23
C GLY A 49 0.46 26.02 -7.30
N ARG A 50 0.75 24.76 -6.93
CA ARG A 50 -0.11 23.96 -6.06
C ARG A 50 0.17 24.25 -4.59
N ASP A 51 -0.87 24.37 -3.78
CA ASP A 51 -0.75 24.56 -2.35
C ASP A 51 -0.10 23.35 -1.67
N MET A 52 1.05 23.57 -1.05
CA MET A 52 1.81 22.52 -0.38
C MET A 52 1.14 22.00 0.88
N TYR A 53 0.44 22.85 1.62
CA TYR A 53 -0.28 22.44 2.82
C TYR A 53 -1.51 21.58 2.49
N ALA A 54 -2.32 22.02 1.55
CA ALA A 54 -3.47 21.23 1.08
C ALA A 54 -3.03 19.86 0.54
N ARG A 55 -1.95 19.82 -0.23
CA ARG A 55 -1.37 18.55 -0.73
C ARG A 55 -0.89 17.63 0.38
N LEU A 56 -0.32 18.17 1.46
CA LEU A 56 0.07 17.37 2.62
C LEU A 56 -1.14 16.71 3.28
N ILE A 57 -2.21 17.47 3.50
CA ILE A 57 -3.44 16.96 4.14
C ILE A 57 -4.11 15.89 3.27
N TYR A 58 -4.34 16.16 1.98
CA TYR A 58 -4.94 15.18 1.07
C TYR A 58 -4.03 13.98 0.80
N GLY A 59 -2.70 14.20 0.78
CA GLY A 59 -1.72 13.14 0.66
C GLY A 59 -1.72 12.18 1.85
N ALA A 60 -2.05 12.64 3.06
CA ALA A 60 -2.21 11.77 4.22
C ALA A 60 -3.32 10.72 4.02
N ARG A 61 -4.43 11.11 3.39
CA ARG A 61 -5.52 10.18 3.03
C ARG A 61 -5.04 9.09 2.07
N THR A 62 -4.38 9.50 0.98
CA THR A 62 -3.80 8.58 0.00
C THR A 62 -2.80 7.62 0.63
N ALA A 63 -1.91 8.14 1.47
CA ALA A 63 -0.89 7.34 2.16
C ALA A 63 -1.51 6.29 3.09
N ILE A 64 -2.54 6.65 3.87
CA ILE A 64 -3.23 5.71 4.76
C ILE A 64 -3.99 4.65 3.96
N MET A 65 -4.69 5.03 2.90
CA MET A 65 -5.44 4.08 2.06
C MET A 65 -4.51 3.07 1.41
N ILE A 66 -3.42 3.53 0.80
CA ILE A 66 -2.41 2.65 0.19
C ILE A 66 -1.73 1.79 1.26
N GLY A 67 -1.25 2.41 2.34
CA GLY A 67 -0.51 1.69 3.40
C GLY A 67 -1.37 0.63 4.09
N PHE A 68 -2.60 0.97 4.49
CA PHE A 68 -3.51 0.02 5.15
C PHE A 68 -3.94 -1.09 4.19
N GLY A 69 -4.31 -0.75 2.95
CA GLY A 69 -4.68 -1.72 1.92
C GLY A 69 -3.54 -2.68 1.61
N ALA A 70 -2.33 -2.17 1.42
CA ALA A 70 -1.15 -2.99 1.14
C ALA A 70 -0.79 -3.92 2.30
N VAL A 71 -0.86 -3.44 3.55
CA VAL A 71 -0.61 -4.28 4.73
C VAL A 71 -1.67 -5.36 4.87
N LEU A 72 -2.95 -5.03 4.74
CA LEU A 72 -4.04 -5.99 4.89
C LEU A 72 -3.93 -7.12 3.85
N LEU A 73 -3.83 -6.76 2.58
CA LEU A 73 -3.73 -7.75 1.50
C LEU A 73 -2.40 -8.50 1.53
N GLY A 74 -1.27 -7.80 1.77
CA GLY A 74 0.04 -8.42 1.84
C GLY A 74 0.18 -9.40 3.01
N LYS A 75 -0.39 -9.07 4.19
CA LYS A 75 -0.38 -9.99 5.33
C LYS A 75 -1.30 -11.18 5.12
N THR A 76 -2.45 -10.98 4.51
CA THR A 76 -3.33 -12.11 4.12
C THR A 76 -2.61 -13.04 3.15
N LEU A 77 -1.98 -12.50 2.12
CA LEU A 77 -1.21 -13.27 1.14
C LEU A 77 -0.04 -14.02 1.80
N SER A 78 0.75 -13.33 2.64
CA SER A 78 1.90 -13.94 3.31
C SER A 78 1.50 -15.06 4.27
N THR A 79 0.42 -14.87 5.02
CA THR A 79 -0.08 -15.88 5.95
C THR A 79 -0.59 -17.10 5.20
N THR A 80 -1.37 -16.90 4.15
CA THR A 80 -1.89 -18.00 3.33
C THR A 80 -0.76 -18.81 2.69
N LEU A 81 0.20 -18.13 2.03
CA LEU A 81 1.32 -18.80 1.38
C LEU A 81 2.27 -19.47 2.39
N GLY A 82 2.56 -18.81 3.50
CA GLY A 82 3.45 -19.32 4.52
C GLY A 82 2.90 -20.56 5.21
N ILE A 83 1.62 -20.53 5.58
CA ILE A 83 0.94 -21.69 6.18
C ILE A 83 0.81 -22.83 5.16
N ALA A 84 0.35 -22.54 3.94
CA ALA A 84 0.23 -23.56 2.90
C ALA A 84 1.57 -24.25 2.63
N SER A 85 2.66 -23.49 2.54
CA SER A 85 4.03 -23.99 2.35
C SER A 85 4.45 -24.91 3.51
N ALA A 86 4.20 -24.48 4.78
CA ALA A 86 4.59 -25.25 5.96
C ALA A 86 3.80 -26.57 6.14
N PHE A 87 2.50 -26.55 5.89
CA PHE A 87 1.62 -27.70 6.15
C PHE A 87 1.57 -28.69 4.99
N LEU A 88 1.55 -28.23 3.74
CA LEU A 88 1.54 -29.11 2.57
C LEU A 88 2.93 -29.75 2.31
N GLY A 89 4.01 -29.00 2.56
CA GLY A 89 5.38 -29.50 2.44
C GLY A 89 5.76 -30.02 1.06
N GLY A 90 6.85 -30.78 0.98
CA GLY A 90 7.28 -31.49 -0.21
C GLY A 90 7.39 -30.63 -1.48
N TRP A 91 6.82 -31.10 -2.58
CA TRP A 91 6.84 -30.41 -3.87
C TRP A 91 6.09 -29.06 -3.86
N THR A 92 5.00 -28.97 -3.09
CA THR A 92 4.21 -27.73 -2.97
C THR A 92 5.05 -26.62 -2.35
N ASP A 93 5.77 -26.92 -1.28
CA ASP A 93 6.69 -26.00 -0.63
C ASP A 93 7.79 -25.53 -1.58
N ALA A 94 8.42 -26.47 -2.31
CA ALA A 94 9.47 -26.16 -3.27
C ALA A 94 8.98 -25.25 -4.40
N ILE A 95 7.79 -25.50 -4.95
CA ILE A 95 7.20 -24.68 -6.02
C ILE A 95 6.87 -23.30 -5.51
N LEU A 96 6.21 -23.17 -4.35
CA LEU A 96 5.84 -21.88 -3.77
C LEU A 96 7.08 -21.03 -3.47
N LEU A 97 8.12 -21.61 -2.90
CA LEU A 97 9.37 -20.90 -2.64
C LEU A 97 10.05 -20.43 -3.92
N ARG A 98 10.11 -21.27 -4.98
CA ARG A 98 10.67 -20.89 -6.26
C ARG A 98 9.89 -19.76 -6.92
N PHE A 99 8.57 -19.82 -6.85
CA PHE A 99 7.72 -18.75 -7.36
C PHE A 99 8.00 -17.42 -6.65
N VAL A 100 8.08 -17.43 -5.32
CA VAL A 100 8.45 -16.25 -4.52
C VAL A 100 9.83 -15.74 -4.90
N GLU A 101 10.83 -16.62 -5.09
CA GLU A 101 12.20 -16.23 -5.48
C GLU A 101 12.24 -15.54 -6.85
N VAL A 102 11.52 -16.07 -7.83
CA VAL A 102 11.43 -15.47 -9.17
C VAL A 102 10.83 -14.06 -9.10
N PHE A 103 9.73 -13.88 -8.35
CA PHE A 103 9.14 -12.56 -8.17
C PHE A 103 10.06 -11.57 -7.47
N GLN A 104 10.77 -12.01 -6.42
CA GLN A 104 11.70 -11.17 -5.67
C GLN A 104 12.98 -10.82 -6.43
N SER A 105 13.28 -11.49 -7.54
CA SER A 105 14.40 -11.13 -8.41
C SER A 105 14.15 -9.86 -9.21
N ILE A 106 12.88 -9.45 -9.34
CA ILE A 106 12.49 -8.23 -10.05
C ILE A 106 12.51 -7.06 -9.04
N PRO A 107 13.25 -5.98 -9.30
CA PRO A 107 13.19 -4.79 -8.44
C PRO A 107 11.75 -4.27 -8.34
N THR A 108 11.22 -4.14 -7.12
CA THR A 108 9.84 -3.73 -6.85
C THR A 108 9.43 -2.46 -7.58
N ILE A 109 10.35 -1.48 -7.66
CA ILE A 109 10.08 -0.21 -8.33
C ILE A 109 9.83 -0.39 -9.84
N LEU A 110 10.56 -1.29 -10.50
CA LEU A 110 10.36 -1.58 -11.92
C LEU A 110 9.03 -2.29 -12.14
N PHE A 111 8.72 -3.27 -11.30
CA PHE A 111 7.43 -3.96 -11.34
C PHE A 111 6.25 -2.98 -11.18
N LEU A 112 6.36 -2.05 -10.24
CA LEU A 112 5.34 -1.04 -9.98
C LEU A 112 5.15 -0.08 -11.16
N ILE A 113 6.24 0.45 -11.73
CA ILE A 113 6.18 1.36 -12.90
C ILE A 113 5.52 0.65 -14.09
N ILE A 114 5.95 -0.58 -14.38
CA ILE A 114 5.38 -1.36 -15.50
C ILE A 114 3.89 -1.61 -15.26
N ALA A 115 3.50 -1.99 -14.04
CA ALA A 115 2.11 -2.26 -13.71
C ALA A 115 1.23 -1.01 -13.85
N VAL A 116 1.66 0.15 -13.34
CA VAL A 116 0.93 1.41 -13.50
C VAL A 116 0.75 1.73 -14.99
N VAL A 117 1.82 1.79 -15.76
CA VAL A 117 1.76 2.12 -17.19
C VAL A 117 0.90 1.14 -18.00
N ALA A 118 0.94 -0.16 -17.66
CA ALA A 118 0.20 -1.19 -18.40
C ALA A 118 -1.30 -1.23 -18.08
N PHE A 119 -1.69 -0.86 -16.86
CA PHE A 119 -3.03 -1.10 -16.32
C PHE A 119 -3.82 0.17 -15.96
N GLU A 120 -3.21 1.36 -15.88
CA GLU A 120 -3.85 2.62 -15.49
C GLU A 120 -5.17 2.87 -16.25
N SER A 121 -5.18 2.67 -17.56
CA SER A 121 -6.38 2.90 -18.39
C SER A 121 -7.36 1.72 -18.44
N LYS A 122 -7.02 0.57 -17.83
CA LYS A 122 -7.83 -0.66 -17.91
C LYS A 122 -8.59 -0.98 -16.64
N ILE A 123 -8.16 -0.41 -15.50
CA ILE A 123 -8.81 -0.62 -14.20
C ILE A 123 -9.68 0.60 -13.92
N PRO A 124 -10.98 0.42 -13.69
CA PRO A 124 -11.87 1.53 -13.32
C PRO A 124 -11.56 2.00 -11.89
N ASP A 125 -11.85 3.26 -11.61
CA ASP A 125 -11.81 3.79 -10.25
C ASP A 125 -12.84 3.09 -9.37
N PHE A 126 -12.45 2.80 -8.13
CA PHE A 126 -13.31 2.12 -7.16
C PHE A 126 -13.56 3.02 -5.95
N GLY A 127 -14.65 3.78 -6.00
CA GLY A 127 -15.01 4.73 -4.96
C GLY A 127 -13.93 5.81 -4.78
N PRO A 128 -13.35 5.95 -3.57
CA PRO A 128 -12.31 6.94 -3.30
C PRO A 128 -10.90 6.51 -3.77
N LEU A 129 -10.76 5.28 -4.29
CA LEU A 129 -9.50 4.73 -4.79
C LEU A 129 -9.44 4.91 -6.30
N SER A 130 -8.50 5.72 -6.77
CA SER A 130 -8.19 5.80 -8.20
C SER A 130 -7.55 4.50 -8.70
N SER A 131 -7.62 4.26 -10.00
CA SER A 131 -6.99 3.09 -10.64
C SER A 131 -5.52 2.96 -10.27
N ASP A 132 -4.77 4.05 -10.24
CA ASP A 132 -3.36 4.07 -9.86
C ASP A 132 -3.13 3.61 -8.42
N MET A 133 -3.95 4.11 -7.49
CA MET A 133 -3.87 3.68 -6.08
C MET A 133 -4.14 2.20 -5.92
N LEU A 134 -5.13 1.65 -6.64
CA LEU A 134 -5.43 0.22 -6.63
C LEU A 134 -4.25 -0.61 -7.15
N ILE A 135 -3.64 -0.20 -8.27
CA ILE A 135 -2.47 -0.86 -8.83
C ILE A 135 -1.31 -0.86 -7.82
N ILE A 136 -1.03 0.30 -7.21
CA ILE A 136 0.01 0.43 -6.19
C ILE A 136 -0.26 -0.48 -4.99
N VAL A 137 -1.49 -0.48 -4.47
CA VAL A 137 -1.90 -1.36 -3.35
C VAL A 137 -1.65 -2.82 -3.69
N ILE A 138 -2.09 -3.27 -4.87
CA ILE A 138 -1.93 -4.67 -5.30
C ILE A 138 -0.44 -5.02 -5.46
N CYS A 139 0.34 -4.20 -6.16
CA CYS A 139 1.76 -4.46 -6.40
C CYS A 139 2.57 -4.50 -5.09
N VAL A 140 2.36 -3.53 -4.20
CA VAL A 140 3.02 -3.49 -2.89
C VAL A 140 2.57 -4.66 -2.01
N SER A 141 1.30 -5.06 -2.08
CA SER A 141 0.79 -6.22 -1.35
C SER A 141 1.43 -7.52 -1.79
N ILE A 142 1.62 -7.72 -3.09
CA ILE A 142 2.28 -8.90 -3.65
C ILE A 142 3.73 -8.95 -3.18
N ASP A 143 4.46 -7.85 -3.32
CA ASP A 143 5.87 -7.78 -2.92
C ASP A 143 6.05 -8.05 -1.41
N THR A 144 5.35 -7.29 -0.56
CA THR A 144 5.42 -7.46 0.90
C THR A 144 4.88 -8.81 1.36
N GLY A 145 3.86 -9.33 0.68
CA GLY A 145 3.29 -10.66 0.93
C GLY A 145 4.30 -11.77 0.68
N PHE A 146 4.99 -11.73 -0.45
CA PHE A 146 6.03 -12.70 -0.78
C PHE A 146 7.23 -12.61 0.15
N GLN A 147 7.71 -11.41 0.49
CA GLN A 147 8.80 -11.24 1.45
C GLN A 147 8.45 -11.81 2.83
N SER A 148 7.26 -11.52 3.33
CA SER A 148 6.81 -11.97 4.64
C SER A 148 6.44 -13.46 4.70
N SER A 149 6.10 -14.09 3.56
CA SER A 149 5.66 -15.49 3.51
C SER A 149 6.73 -16.47 4.04
N ARG A 150 8.01 -16.19 3.81
CA ARG A 150 9.13 -16.98 4.34
C ARG A 150 9.20 -16.94 5.86
N THR A 151 8.98 -15.78 6.47
CA THR A 151 8.94 -15.62 7.92
C THR A 151 7.76 -16.37 8.52
N VAL A 152 6.58 -16.23 7.93
CA VAL A 152 5.37 -16.95 8.36
C VAL A 152 5.57 -18.47 8.24
N ARG A 153 6.17 -18.93 7.14
CA ARG A 153 6.51 -20.35 6.96
C ARG A 153 7.44 -20.85 8.08
N GLY A 154 8.48 -20.11 8.41
CA GLY A 154 9.40 -20.48 9.50
C GLY A 154 8.68 -20.64 10.84
N VAL A 155 7.81 -19.68 11.20
CA VAL A 155 6.99 -19.75 12.42
C VAL A 155 5.98 -20.92 12.33
N ALA A 156 5.35 -21.13 11.19
CA ALA A 156 4.39 -22.22 11.02
C ALA A 156 5.04 -23.61 11.14
N LEU A 157 6.27 -23.77 10.66
CA LEU A 157 7.04 -25.02 10.82
C LEU A 157 7.37 -25.28 12.30
N SER A 158 7.84 -24.27 13.05
CA SER A 158 8.12 -24.44 14.48
C SER A 158 6.87 -24.78 15.28
N LEU A 159 5.73 -24.16 14.97
CA LEU A 159 4.46 -24.46 15.63
C LEU A 159 3.93 -25.86 15.28
N ARG A 160 4.20 -26.36 14.09
CA ARG A 160 3.79 -27.70 13.66
C ARG A 160 4.46 -28.81 14.49
N GLU A 161 5.66 -28.56 15.01
CA GLU A 161 6.42 -29.51 15.84
C GLU A 161 6.04 -29.46 17.34
N GLU A 162 5.11 -28.58 17.72
CA GLU A 162 4.65 -28.45 19.09
C GLU A 162 3.71 -29.60 19.50
N THR A 163 3.87 -30.08 20.73
CA THR A 163 3.15 -31.25 21.26
C THR A 163 1.64 -31.13 21.22
N TYR A 164 1.10 -29.91 21.35
CA TYR A 164 -0.36 -29.69 21.27
C TYR A 164 -0.91 -29.86 19.85
N VAL A 165 -0.10 -29.58 18.83
CA VAL A 165 -0.49 -29.79 17.42
C VAL A 165 -0.47 -31.28 17.10
N GLU A 166 0.53 -32.01 17.58
CA GLU A 166 0.62 -33.46 17.45
C GLU A 166 -0.53 -34.15 18.16
N ALA A 167 -0.87 -33.71 19.38
CA ALA A 167 -2.01 -34.22 20.12
C ALA A 167 -3.35 -33.96 19.39
N ALA A 168 -3.54 -32.76 18.81
CA ALA A 168 -4.73 -32.46 18.01
C ALA A 168 -4.82 -33.34 16.77
N GLY A 169 -3.71 -33.60 16.08
CA GLY A 169 -3.65 -34.48 14.92
C GLY A 169 -3.95 -35.95 15.26
N SER A 170 -3.68 -36.39 16.49
CA SER A 170 -3.99 -37.76 16.96
C SER A 170 -5.48 -37.97 17.31
N LEU A 171 -6.22 -36.89 17.52
CA LEU A 171 -7.66 -36.93 17.84
C LEU A 171 -8.55 -36.90 16.56
N GLY A 172 -7.99 -36.72 15.36
CA GLY A 172 -8.67 -36.64 14.07
C GLY A 172 -8.61 -35.22 13.52
#